data_2da1a3f9f2b1fee25c9f6deb242e3b73
#
_entry.id   2da1a3f9f2b1fee25c9f6deb242e3b73
#
_cell.length_a   1.000
_cell.length_b   1.000
_cell.length_c   1.000
_cell.angle_alpha   90.00
_cell.angle_beta   90.00
_cell.angle_gamma   90.00
#
_symmetry.space_group_name_H-M   'P 1'
#
loop_
_entity.id
_entity.type
_entity.pdbx_description
1 polymer ?
#
loop_
_entity_poly.entity_id
_entity_poly.type
_entity_poly.pdbx_seq_one_letter_code
_entity_poly.pdbx_strand_id
1 'polypeptide(L)'
;MNQIIEFVGNHLGLVIALVVVLTLLIQNLIGGGGGRDAVDPVRATELINHENAVVVDVRPMADFDQGHIIGAINIPSNGFANQLKQLERHKSKPIIVSCRSGAQSAQACAALRKAGFEKVHNLRGGILAWQSANLPVTRK
;
A
#
# COMPACT_ATOMS: atom_id res chain seq x y z
N MET A 1 -36.38 -14.47 -20.73
CA MET A 1 -35.19 -13.95 -21.43
C MET A 1 -35.46 -12.68 -22.22
N ASN A 2 -36.55 -12.63 -22.96
CA ASN A 2 -36.87 -11.44 -23.76
C ASN A 2 -37.04 -10.17 -22.93
N GLN A 3 -37.60 -10.24 -21.70
CA GLN A 3 -37.77 -9.13 -20.80
C GLN A 3 -36.43 -8.53 -20.32
N ILE A 4 -35.42 -9.36 -20.09
CA ILE A 4 -34.09 -8.91 -19.69
C ILE A 4 -33.41 -8.22 -20.86
N ILE A 5 -33.49 -8.76 -22.05
CA ILE A 5 -32.92 -8.17 -23.26
C ILE A 5 -33.55 -6.81 -23.55
N GLU A 6 -34.88 -6.75 -23.46
CA GLU A 6 -35.63 -5.51 -23.65
C GLU A 6 -35.31 -4.46 -22.60
N PHE A 7 -35.20 -4.86 -21.33
CA PHE A 7 -34.80 -3.98 -20.24
C PHE A 7 -33.38 -3.41 -20.47
N VAL A 8 -32.42 -4.26 -20.82
CA VAL A 8 -31.05 -3.85 -21.12
C VAL A 8 -30.99 -2.88 -22.30
N GLY A 9 -31.79 -3.18 -23.38
CA GLY A 9 -31.85 -2.30 -24.54
C GLY A 9 -32.45 -0.93 -24.25
N ASN A 10 -33.50 -0.90 -23.42
CA ASN A 10 -34.17 0.37 -23.06
C ASN A 10 -33.43 1.21 -22.04
N HIS A 11 -32.54 0.59 -21.26
CA HIS A 11 -31.78 1.28 -20.20
C HIS A 11 -30.27 1.11 -20.38
N LEU A 12 -29.81 1.15 -21.63
CA LEU A 12 -28.41 0.93 -21.98
C LEU A 12 -27.46 1.85 -21.18
N GLY A 13 -27.85 3.11 -20.99
CA GLY A 13 -27.05 4.06 -20.22
C GLY A 13 -26.88 3.65 -18.76
N LEU A 14 -27.97 3.15 -18.13
CA LEU A 14 -27.94 2.67 -16.75
C LEU A 14 -27.11 1.38 -16.62
N VAL A 15 -27.20 0.48 -17.59
CA VAL A 15 -26.44 -0.77 -17.61
C VAL A 15 -24.95 -0.47 -17.73
N ILE A 16 -24.56 0.44 -18.61
CA ILE A 16 -23.16 0.86 -18.77
C ILE A 16 -22.65 1.48 -17.47
N ALA A 17 -23.44 2.38 -16.87
CA ALA A 17 -23.08 3.00 -15.59
C ALA A 17 -22.88 1.96 -14.49
N LEU A 18 -23.75 0.97 -14.40
CA LEU A 18 -23.64 -0.13 -13.44
C LEU A 18 -22.38 -0.95 -13.67
N VAL A 19 -22.08 -1.31 -14.90
CA VAL A 19 -20.86 -2.06 -15.24
C VAL A 19 -19.61 -1.27 -14.88
N VAL A 20 -19.59 0.03 -15.17
CA VAL A 20 -18.46 0.91 -14.80
C VAL A 20 -18.28 0.95 -13.28
N VAL A 21 -19.36 1.16 -12.52
CA VAL A 21 -19.32 1.19 -11.06
C VAL A 21 -18.85 -0.14 -10.50
N LEU A 22 -19.36 -1.26 -10.99
CA LEU A 22 -18.94 -2.60 -10.56
C LEU A 22 -17.47 -2.84 -10.86
N THR A 23 -17.00 -2.44 -12.02
CA THR A 23 -15.59 -2.57 -12.41
C THR A 23 -14.69 -1.77 -11.49
N LEU A 24 -15.08 -0.51 -11.18
CA LEU A 24 -14.35 0.34 -10.25
C LEU A 24 -14.34 -0.24 -8.82
N LEU A 25 -15.49 -0.79 -8.38
CA LEU A 25 -15.57 -1.44 -7.06
C LEU A 25 -14.68 -2.69 -7.00
N ILE A 26 -14.71 -3.52 -8.03
CA ILE A 26 -13.88 -4.72 -8.10
C ILE A 26 -12.39 -4.33 -8.12
N GLN A 27 -12.02 -3.33 -8.91
CA GLN A 27 -10.64 -2.82 -8.93
C GLN A 27 -10.23 -2.28 -7.56
N ASN A 28 -11.13 -1.58 -6.87
CA ASN A 28 -10.87 -1.06 -5.54
C ASN A 28 -10.74 -2.18 -4.50
N LEU A 29 -11.56 -3.23 -4.59
CA LEU A 29 -11.48 -4.39 -3.70
C LEU A 29 -10.21 -5.22 -3.96
N ILE A 30 -9.82 -5.37 -5.22
CA ILE A 30 -8.64 -6.13 -5.61
C ILE A 30 -7.38 -5.28 -5.48
N GLY A 31 -7.48 -3.98 -5.76
CA GLY A 31 -6.37 -3.03 -5.70
C GLY A 31 -6.28 -2.22 -4.40
N GLY A 32 -7.34 -2.24 -3.59
CA GLY A 32 -7.42 -1.45 -2.37
C GLY A 32 -6.65 -2.06 -1.21
N GLY A 33 -5.46 -1.58 -0.99
CA GLY A 33 -4.67 -1.87 0.21
C GLY A 33 -4.05 -3.25 0.30
N GLY A 34 -4.29 -4.10 -0.69
CA GLY A 34 -3.80 -5.47 -0.63
C GLY A 34 -3.40 -6.04 -1.97
N GLY A 35 -2.72 -5.29 -2.83
CA GLY A 35 -2.19 -5.84 -4.07
C GLY A 35 -1.40 -7.12 -3.84
N ARG A 36 -1.01 -7.80 -4.92
CA ARG A 36 -0.24 -9.06 -4.88
C ARG A 36 0.99 -8.99 -3.97
N ASP A 37 1.48 -7.78 -3.71
CA ASP A 37 2.69 -7.53 -2.92
C ASP A 37 2.38 -7.01 -1.51
N ALA A 38 1.12 -7.06 -1.07
CA ALA A 38 0.76 -6.69 0.29
C ALA A 38 1.19 -7.79 1.27
N VAL A 39 1.77 -7.39 2.38
CA VAL A 39 2.19 -8.29 3.45
C VAL A 39 1.49 -7.91 4.75
N ASP A 40 1.09 -8.91 5.52
CA ASP A 40 0.58 -8.68 6.86
C ASP A 40 1.72 -8.37 7.85
N PRO A 41 1.42 -7.91 9.07
CA PRO A 41 2.46 -7.60 10.05
C PRO A 41 3.38 -8.78 10.39
N VAL A 42 2.86 -9.99 10.42
CA VAL A 42 3.65 -11.20 10.72
C VAL A 42 4.67 -11.44 9.59
N ARG A 43 4.22 -11.42 8.34
CA ARG A 43 5.11 -11.59 7.20
C ARG A 43 6.12 -10.45 7.10
N ALA A 44 5.71 -9.22 7.40
CA ALA A 44 6.61 -8.08 7.45
C ALA A 44 7.73 -8.29 8.46
N THR A 45 7.41 -8.81 9.64
CA THR A 45 8.39 -9.13 10.68
C THR A 45 9.39 -10.17 10.19
N GLU A 46 8.93 -11.21 9.50
CA GLU A 46 9.81 -12.21 8.90
C GLU A 46 10.78 -11.60 7.89
N LEU A 47 10.29 -10.73 7.01
CA LEU A 47 11.13 -10.05 6.03
C LEU A 47 12.19 -9.17 6.70
N ILE A 48 11.82 -8.45 7.77
CA ILE A 48 12.75 -7.61 8.52
C ILE A 48 13.83 -8.47 9.18
N ASN A 49 13.45 -9.56 9.80
CA ASN A 49 14.38 -10.39 10.60
C ASN A 49 15.25 -11.30 9.75
N HIS A 50 14.75 -11.80 8.63
CA HIS A 50 15.44 -12.82 7.83
C HIS A 50 16.02 -12.30 6.51
N GLU A 51 15.46 -11.24 5.96
CA GLU A 51 15.88 -10.70 4.67
C GLU A 51 16.37 -9.25 4.76
N ASN A 52 16.51 -8.71 5.97
CA ASN A 52 16.96 -7.33 6.21
C ASN A 52 16.08 -6.29 5.50
N ALA A 53 14.77 -6.52 5.45
CA ALA A 53 13.84 -5.59 4.83
C ALA A 53 13.93 -4.20 5.48
N VAL A 54 13.81 -3.18 4.65
CA VAL A 54 13.79 -1.79 5.08
C VAL A 54 12.35 -1.30 5.11
N VAL A 55 11.92 -0.74 6.22
CA VAL A 55 10.58 -0.16 6.38
C VAL A 55 10.64 1.32 6.04
N VAL A 56 9.77 1.76 5.14
CA VAL A 56 9.62 3.17 4.76
C VAL A 56 8.24 3.63 5.19
N ASP A 57 8.19 4.60 6.08
CA ASP A 57 6.95 5.19 6.59
C ASP A 57 6.66 6.47 5.80
N VAL A 58 5.53 6.48 5.09
CA VAL A 58 5.14 7.60 4.21
C VAL A 58 4.15 8.56 4.87
N ARG A 59 3.92 8.41 6.17
CA ARG A 59 3.09 9.34 6.93
C ARG A 59 3.80 10.68 7.10
N PRO A 60 3.05 11.76 7.42
CA PRO A 60 3.68 13.02 7.81
C PRO A 60 4.64 12.83 8.98
N MET A 61 5.69 13.65 9.04
CA MET A 61 6.70 13.57 10.09
C MET A 61 6.10 13.66 11.49
N ALA A 62 5.07 14.48 11.69
CA ALA A 62 4.39 14.60 12.98
C ALA A 62 3.81 13.27 13.47
N ASP A 63 3.22 12.49 12.57
CA ASP A 63 2.68 11.17 12.90
C ASP A 63 3.80 10.16 13.15
N PHE A 64 4.85 10.20 12.35
CA PHE A 64 6.04 9.36 12.51
C PHE A 64 6.68 9.57 13.89
N ASP A 65 6.81 10.81 14.32
CA ASP A 65 7.42 11.17 15.61
C ASP A 65 6.62 10.67 16.82
N GLN A 66 5.31 10.45 16.65
CA GLN A 66 4.44 9.93 17.70
C GLN A 66 4.58 8.42 17.91
N GLY A 67 5.16 7.72 16.97
CA GLY A 67 5.40 6.30 17.05
C GLY A 67 5.48 5.68 15.66
N HIS A 68 6.50 4.88 15.44
CA HIS A 68 6.77 4.23 14.15
C HIS A 68 7.43 2.88 14.38
N ILE A 69 7.46 2.06 13.33
CA ILE A 69 8.13 0.76 13.35
C ILE A 69 9.62 0.98 13.58
N ILE A 70 10.22 0.17 14.44
CA ILE A 70 11.65 0.28 14.78
C ILE A 70 12.52 0.19 13.53
N GLY A 71 13.40 1.17 13.35
CA GLY A 71 14.29 1.24 12.19
C GLY A 71 13.66 1.80 10.92
N ALA A 72 12.39 2.21 10.96
CA ALA A 72 11.72 2.77 9.80
C ALA A 72 12.32 4.12 9.38
N ILE A 73 12.37 4.34 8.08
CA ILE A 73 12.81 5.60 7.48
C ILE A 73 11.55 6.39 7.12
N ASN A 74 11.46 7.64 7.57
CA ASN A 74 10.33 8.50 7.24
C ASN A 74 10.60 9.24 5.92
N ILE A 75 9.79 8.95 4.92
CA ILE A 75 9.76 9.69 3.66
C ILE A 75 8.29 10.00 3.38
N PRO A 76 7.81 11.19 3.79
CA PRO A 76 6.39 11.53 3.60
C PRO A 76 5.94 11.37 2.15
N SER A 77 4.68 10.96 1.96
CA SER A 77 4.10 10.74 0.64
C SER A 77 4.13 12.00 -0.23
N ASN A 78 4.02 13.16 0.40
CA ASN A 78 4.20 14.44 -0.29
C ASN A 78 5.67 14.61 -0.68
N GLY A 79 5.95 14.57 -1.97
CA GLY A 79 7.32 14.67 -2.50
C GLY A 79 8.10 13.34 -2.43
N PHE A 80 7.44 12.22 -2.21
CA PHE A 80 8.08 10.91 -2.12
C PHE A 80 8.97 10.61 -3.34
N ALA A 81 8.47 10.84 -4.54
CA ALA A 81 9.20 10.56 -5.77
C ALA A 81 10.53 11.33 -5.88
N ASN A 82 10.62 12.51 -5.26
CA ASN A 82 11.83 13.33 -5.28
C ASN A 82 12.88 12.89 -4.25
N GLN A 83 12.54 11.97 -3.36
CA GLN A 83 13.40 11.52 -2.27
C GLN A 83 13.84 10.07 -2.40
N LEU A 84 13.58 9.43 -3.52
CA LEU A 84 13.92 8.03 -3.76
C LEU A 84 15.43 7.74 -3.68
N LYS A 85 16.26 8.76 -3.88
CA LYS A 85 17.72 8.63 -3.77
C LYS A 85 18.17 8.14 -2.38
N GLN A 86 17.40 8.46 -1.34
CA GLN A 86 17.70 7.99 0.02
C GLN A 86 17.61 6.47 0.14
N LEU A 87 16.87 5.81 -0.74
CA LEU A 87 16.63 4.38 -0.73
C LEU A 87 17.50 3.61 -1.73
N GLU A 88 18.28 4.29 -2.57
CA GLU A 88 19.12 3.66 -3.61
C GLU A 88 20.03 2.56 -3.04
N ARG A 89 20.64 2.81 -1.90
CA ARG A 89 21.53 1.84 -1.23
C ARG A 89 20.81 0.58 -0.75
N HIS A 90 19.46 0.63 -0.66
CA HIS A 90 18.63 -0.49 -0.21
C HIS A 90 17.92 -1.20 -1.37
N LYS A 91 18.26 -0.88 -2.60
CA LYS A 91 17.54 -1.34 -3.80
C LYS A 91 17.53 -2.86 -3.95
N SER A 92 18.53 -3.55 -3.43
CA SER A 92 18.61 -5.02 -3.44
C SER A 92 17.85 -5.69 -2.29
N LYS A 93 17.38 -4.93 -1.32
CA LYS A 93 16.66 -5.43 -0.15
C LYS A 93 15.15 -5.33 -0.35
N PRO A 94 14.35 -6.17 0.33
CA PRO A 94 12.92 -5.94 0.39
C PRO A 94 12.61 -4.58 1.04
N ILE A 95 11.70 -3.83 0.43
CA ILE A 95 11.20 -2.56 0.95
C ILE A 95 9.76 -2.76 1.38
N ILE A 96 9.44 -2.46 2.63
CA ILE A 96 8.08 -2.51 3.16
C ILE A 96 7.62 -1.07 3.35
N VAL A 97 6.60 -0.66 2.61
CA VAL A 97 6.05 0.69 2.70
C VAL A 97 4.86 0.67 3.65
N SER A 98 4.88 1.56 4.63
CA SER A 98 3.86 1.68 5.65
C SER A 98 3.27 3.09 5.64
N CYS A 99 1.95 3.15 5.79
CA CYS A 99 1.24 4.38 6.10
C CYS A 99 0.27 4.11 7.25
N ARG A 100 -0.73 4.95 7.44
CA ARG A 100 -1.68 4.75 8.53
C ARG A 100 -2.52 3.48 8.33
N SER A 101 -3.08 3.27 7.14
CA SER A 101 -4.03 2.19 6.83
C SER A 101 -3.71 1.37 5.58
N GLY A 102 -2.66 1.70 4.85
CA GLY A 102 -2.26 1.02 3.61
C GLY A 102 -2.68 1.71 2.32
N ALA A 103 -3.50 2.77 2.38
CA ALA A 103 -4.00 3.44 1.18
C ALA A 103 -2.95 4.35 0.50
N GLN A 104 -2.26 5.18 1.29
CA GLN A 104 -1.23 6.10 0.76
C GLN A 104 0.03 5.35 0.33
N SER A 105 0.37 4.28 1.02
CA SER A 105 1.54 3.48 0.72
C SER A 105 1.47 2.78 -0.63
N ALA A 106 0.28 2.52 -1.15
CA ALA A 106 0.12 1.91 -2.48
C ALA A 106 0.74 2.76 -3.58
N GLN A 107 0.57 4.08 -3.53
CA GLN A 107 1.18 5.00 -4.49
C GLN A 107 2.70 5.02 -4.38
N ALA A 108 3.21 5.00 -3.16
CA ALA A 108 4.66 4.94 -2.91
C ALA A 108 5.26 3.64 -3.44
N CYS A 109 4.57 2.51 -3.25
CA CYS A 109 4.99 1.23 -3.83
C CYS A 109 5.08 1.29 -5.36
N ALA A 110 4.09 1.90 -6.01
CA ALA A 110 4.10 2.08 -7.47
C ALA A 110 5.29 2.94 -7.93
N ALA A 111 5.59 4.03 -7.21
CA ALA A 111 6.73 4.88 -7.52
C ALA A 111 8.07 4.14 -7.36
N LEU A 112 8.20 3.31 -6.33
CA LEU A 112 9.40 2.50 -6.12
C LEU A 112 9.60 1.48 -7.23
N ARG A 113 8.55 0.77 -7.63
CA ARG A 113 8.62 -0.20 -8.73
C ARG A 113 9.02 0.47 -10.04
N LYS A 114 8.46 1.64 -10.31
CA LYS A 114 8.80 2.44 -11.50
C LYS A 114 10.27 2.87 -11.49
N ALA A 115 10.84 3.09 -10.31
CA ALA A 115 12.24 3.46 -10.15
C ALA A 115 13.20 2.26 -10.17
N GLY A 116 12.69 1.03 -10.36
CA GLY A 116 13.50 -0.18 -10.50
C GLY A 116 13.69 -1.00 -9.23
N PHE A 117 12.97 -0.68 -8.16
CA PHE A 117 12.96 -1.51 -6.96
C PHE A 117 12.10 -2.76 -7.21
N GLU A 118 12.69 -3.94 -7.08
CA GLU A 118 12.05 -5.20 -7.44
C GLU A 118 11.23 -5.81 -6.31
N LYS A 119 11.70 -5.68 -5.06
CA LYS A 119 11.07 -6.30 -3.89
C LYS A 119 10.35 -5.25 -3.06
N VAL A 120 9.22 -4.77 -3.56
CA VAL A 120 8.42 -3.73 -2.89
C VAL A 120 7.14 -4.35 -2.35
N HIS A 121 6.90 -4.14 -1.06
CA HIS A 121 5.72 -4.66 -0.35
C HIS A 121 4.96 -3.53 0.32
N ASN A 122 3.63 -3.62 0.29
CA ASN A 122 2.77 -2.71 1.03
C ASN A 122 2.36 -3.39 2.34
N LEU A 123 2.58 -2.72 3.47
CA LEU A 123 2.12 -3.25 4.77
C LEU A 123 0.60 -3.16 4.84
N ARG A 124 -0.05 -4.32 4.82
CA ARG A 124 -1.51 -4.43 4.85
C ARG A 124 -2.06 -3.84 6.15
N GLY A 125 -2.98 -2.89 6.01
CA GLY A 125 -3.56 -2.20 7.16
C GLY A 125 -2.63 -1.18 7.82
N GLY A 126 -1.42 -0.99 7.32
CA GLY A 126 -0.48 0.03 7.77
C GLY A 126 -0.09 -0.09 9.24
N ILE A 127 0.26 1.04 9.85
CA ILE A 127 0.69 1.08 11.26
C ILE A 127 -0.43 0.64 12.22
N LEU A 128 -1.70 0.85 11.85
CA LEU A 128 -2.82 0.41 12.67
C LEU A 128 -2.85 -1.11 12.81
N ALA A 129 -2.62 -1.84 11.72
CA ALA A 129 -2.54 -3.30 11.76
C ALA A 129 -1.32 -3.79 12.51
N TRP A 130 -0.19 -3.10 12.38
CA TRP A 130 1.05 -3.39 13.12
C TRP A 130 0.81 -3.30 14.63
N GLN A 131 0.19 -2.22 15.08
CA GLN A 131 -0.14 -2.00 16.49
C GLN A 131 -1.18 -3.00 17.00
N SER A 132 -2.18 -3.33 16.17
CA SER A 132 -3.22 -4.32 16.51
C SER A 132 -2.64 -5.72 16.67
N ALA A 133 -1.53 -6.01 16.01
CA ALA A 133 -0.79 -7.27 16.16
C ALA A 133 0.15 -7.26 17.39
N ASN A 134 0.10 -6.21 18.21
CA ASN A 134 0.96 -6.02 19.40
C ASN A 134 2.45 -5.98 19.07
N LEU A 135 2.80 -5.53 17.88
CA LEU A 135 4.19 -5.38 17.48
C LEU A 135 4.76 -4.02 17.97
N PRO A 136 6.06 -3.96 18.30
CA PRO A 136 6.62 -2.79 18.95
C PRO A 136 6.76 -1.59 18.01
N VAL A 137 6.54 -0.41 18.56
CA VAL A 137 6.80 0.87 17.91
C VAL A 137 7.75 1.70 18.79
N THR A 138 8.40 2.66 18.18
CA THR A 138 9.33 3.55 18.89
C THR A 138 9.08 4.99 18.47
N ARG A 139 9.54 5.93 19.30
CA ARG A 139 9.52 7.37 19.00
C ARG A 139 10.91 7.91 18.63
N LYS A 140 11.90 7.03 18.63
CA LYS A 140 13.29 7.42 18.30
C LYS A 140 13.54 7.45 16.80
#